data_4ca33a32548886ee996ae3f11789cf37
#
_entry.id   4ca33a32548886ee996ae3f11789cf37
#
_cell.length_a   1.000
_cell.length_b   1.000
_cell.length_c   1.000
_cell.angle_alpha   90.00
_cell.angle_beta   90.00
_cell.angle_gamma   90.00
#
_symmetry.space_group_name_H-M   'P 1'
#
loop_
_entity.id
_entity.type
_entity.pdbx_description
1 polymer ?
#
loop_
_entity_poly.entity_id
_entity_poly.type
_entity_poly.pdbx_seq_one_letter_code
_entity_poly.pdbx_strand_id
1 'polypeptide(L)'
;EASSNGAIYKLHGLPITPVHIRQLVVELFAGQSLETHQIVNVVEQTHRERGGAASRAADFSRQVRKALSYLREVGLAENPATGFWRIAPSAAKRIDEPVTQLPEEEELDSSDHVDAEIIIGSGASSVYLYYFPAYRILATHNRHATWPCKIGRSDRDPLNRIYSQASTAIPEPPIIGILLRTNLPSQWEKAIHNTLALRGRIIEDAPGDEWFNTSIDEVLDIIRYIDPALVLVGQSNDLKGG
;
A
#
# COMPACT_ATOMS: atom_id res chain seq x y z
N GLU A 1 -40.07 4.69 2.56
CA GLU A 1 -39.21 3.75 3.34
C GLU A 1 -38.33 3.00 2.37
N ALA A 2 -37.09 3.46 2.19
CA ALA A 2 -36.09 2.77 1.38
C ALA A 2 -35.20 1.99 2.33
N SER A 3 -35.31 0.68 2.32
CA SER A 3 -34.44 -0.24 3.01
C SER A 3 -33.01 -0.10 2.48
N SER A 4 -32.17 0.60 3.20
CA SER A 4 -30.72 0.60 2.95
C SER A 4 -30.16 -0.73 3.44
N ASN A 5 -29.84 -1.61 2.51
CA ASN A 5 -29.09 -2.81 2.75
C ASN A 5 -27.68 -2.39 3.21
N GLY A 6 -27.42 -2.44 4.51
CA GLY A 6 -26.20 -1.94 5.16
C GLY A 6 -25.00 -2.84 4.90
N ALA A 7 -24.48 -2.84 3.68
CA ALA A 7 -23.14 -3.35 3.44
C ALA A 7 -22.15 -2.44 4.17
N ILE A 8 -21.45 -3.01 5.16
CA ILE A 8 -20.41 -2.29 5.90
C ILE A 8 -19.36 -1.78 4.89
N TYR A 9 -19.07 -0.48 4.94
CA TYR A 9 -18.06 0.13 4.09
C TYR A 9 -16.69 -0.52 4.32
N LYS A 10 -16.11 -1.08 3.26
CA LYS A 10 -14.87 -1.90 3.34
C LYS A 10 -13.67 -1.17 3.95
N LEU A 11 -13.68 0.17 3.97
CA LEU A 11 -12.62 1.00 4.53
C LEU A 11 -13.05 1.70 5.83
N HIS A 12 -14.04 1.18 6.54
CA HIS A 12 -14.41 1.73 7.83
C HIS A 12 -13.23 1.71 8.81
N GLY A 13 -12.87 2.87 9.37
CA GLY A 13 -11.70 3.04 10.24
C GLY A 13 -10.33 3.03 9.54
N LEU A 14 -10.29 2.87 8.21
CA LEU A 14 -9.05 2.79 7.44
C LEU A 14 -8.84 4.03 6.56
N PRO A 15 -7.58 4.43 6.29
CA PRO A 15 -7.28 5.47 5.32
C PRO A 15 -7.60 5.01 3.90
N ILE A 16 -7.98 5.95 3.04
CA ILE A 16 -8.27 5.66 1.64
C ILE A 16 -6.97 5.34 0.88
N THR A 17 -7.02 4.34 -0.02
CA THR A 17 -5.92 3.97 -0.89
C THR A 17 -6.17 4.43 -2.34
N PRO A 18 -5.11 4.52 -3.21
CA PRO A 18 -5.29 4.89 -4.62
C PRO A 18 -6.28 4.00 -5.37
N VAL A 19 -6.33 2.70 -5.08
CA VAL A 19 -7.30 1.77 -5.68
C VAL A 19 -8.73 2.16 -5.29
N HIS A 20 -8.96 2.46 -4.02
CA HIS A 20 -10.27 2.83 -3.52
C HIS A 20 -10.71 4.23 -3.97
N ILE A 21 -9.75 5.16 -4.18
CA ILE A 21 -10.04 6.44 -4.84
C ILE A 21 -10.60 6.20 -6.24
N ARG A 22 -9.97 5.31 -7.03
CA ARG A 22 -10.46 4.95 -8.37
C ARG A 22 -11.87 4.35 -8.32
N GLN A 23 -12.11 3.43 -7.39
CA GLN A 23 -13.42 2.82 -7.19
C GLN A 23 -14.48 3.87 -6.80
N LEU A 24 -14.19 4.75 -5.84
CA LEU A 24 -15.10 5.81 -5.43
C LEU A 24 -15.36 6.81 -6.56
N VAL A 25 -14.35 7.20 -7.33
CA VAL A 25 -14.53 8.09 -8.48
C VAL A 25 -15.51 7.48 -9.48
N VAL A 26 -15.35 6.22 -9.81
CA VAL A 26 -16.25 5.54 -10.74
C VAL A 26 -17.64 5.35 -10.15
N GLU A 27 -17.74 4.93 -8.88
CA GLU A 27 -19.02 4.74 -8.18
C GLU A 27 -19.83 6.04 -8.14
N LEU A 28 -19.17 7.15 -7.78
CA LEU A 28 -19.85 8.42 -7.52
C LEU A 28 -20.14 9.22 -8.79
N PHE A 29 -19.31 9.08 -9.83
CA PHE A 29 -19.30 10.02 -10.95
C PHE A 29 -19.45 9.38 -12.33
N ALA A 30 -19.77 8.08 -12.44
CA ALA A 30 -20.00 7.44 -13.74
C ALA A 30 -21.08 8.23 -14.54
N GLY A 31 -20.71 8.63 -15.77
CA GLY A 31 -21.57 9.43 -16.65
C GLY A 31 -21.55 10.93 -16.38
N GLN A 32 -20.79 11.42 -15.41
CA GLN A 32 -20.74 12.83 -15.04
C GLN A 32 -19.48 13.52 -15.56
N SER A 33 -19.54 14.86 -15.62
CA SER A 33 -18.40 15.75 -15.93
C SER A 33 -18.24 16.74 -14.78
N LEU A 34 -17.04 16.79 -14.18
CA LEU A 34 -16.75 17.58 -12.99
C LEU A 34 -15.35 18.19 -13.04
N GLU A 35 -15.14 19.22 -12.25
CA GLU A 35 -13.81 19.77 -12.00
C GLU A 35 -13.04 18.92 -11.00
N THR A 36 -11.71 18.90 -11.13
CA THR A 36 -10.82 18.11 -10.26
C THR A 36 -11.07 18.39 -8.77
N HIS A 37 -11.25 19.67 -8.40
CA HIS A 37 -11.45 20.02 -6.99
C HIS A 37 -12.78 19.49 -6.42
N GLN A 38 -13.84 19.42 -7.24
CA GLN A 38 -15.12 18.84 -6.84
C GLN A 38 -14.98 17.34 -6.58
N ILE A 39 -14.27 16.63 -7.48
CA ILE A 39 -13.99 15.21 -7.32
C ILE A 39 -13.21 14.96 -6.04
N VAL A 40 -12.15 15.74 -5.77
CA VAL A 40 -11.32 15.64 -4.56
C VAL A 40 -12.19 15.77 -3.30
N ASN A 41 -12.97 16.83 -3.22
CA ASN A 41 -13.80 17.13 -2.04
C ASN A 41 -14.85 16.05 -1.78
N VAL A 42 -15.56 15.62 -2.84
CA VAL A 42 -16.64 14.63 -2.69
C VAL A 42 -16.08 13.25 -2.35
N VAL A 43 -14.95 12.83 -2.95
CA VAL A 43 -14.32 11.56 -2.61
C VAL A 43 -13.86 11.54 -1.16
N GLU A 44 -13.21 12.61 -0.70
CA GLU A 44 -12.75 12.70 0.69
C GLU A 44 -13.92 12.71 1.67
N GLN A 45 -14.93 13.52 1.39
CA GLN A 45 -16.13 13.63 2.22
C GLN A 45 -16.89 12.29 2.29
N THR A 46 -17.13 11.65 1.15
CA THR A 46 -17.85 10.37 1.10
C THR A 46 -17.10 9.28 1.86
N HIS A 47 -15.76 9.24 1.73
CA HIS A 47 -14.94 8.30 2.48
C HIS A 47 -15.10 8.49 4.00
N ARG A 48 -15.04 9.73 4.47
CA ARG A 48 -15.23 10.07 5.89
C ARG A 48 -16.64 9.77 6.39
N GLU A 49 -17.66 10.14 5.61
CA GLU A 49 -19.07 9.88 5.96
C GLU A 49 -19.40 8.39 6.08
N ARG A 50 -18.71 7.56 5.28
CA ARG A 50 -18.78 6.09 5.38
C ARG A 50 -17.94 5.51 6.51
N GLY A 51 -17.33 6.35 7.36
CA GLY A 51 -16.53 5.94 8.50
C GLY A 51 -15.06 5.65 8.20
N GLY A 52 -14.54 6.08 7.04
CA GLY A 52 -13.12 5.98 6.71
C GLY A 52 -12.26 6.96 7.50
N ALA A 53 -11.01 6.59 7.77
CA ALA A 53 -10.03 7.46 8.40
C ALA A 53 -9.47 8.49 7.41
N ALA A 54 -8.94 9.61 7.93
CA ALA A 54 -8.30 10.62 7.10
C ALA A 54 -7.19 10.01 6.23
N SER A 55 -7.02 10.52 5.01
CA SER A 55 -5.90 10.14 4.16
C SER A 55 -4.59 10.43 4.87
N ARG A 56 -3.66 9.49 4.80
CA ARG A 56 -2.28 9.68 5.32
C ARG A 56 -1.39 10.45 4.35
N ALA A 57 -1.83 10.65 3.11
CA ALA A 57 -1.06 11.39 2.12
C ALA A 57 -1.00 12.88 2.44
N ALA A 58 0.20 13.45 2.36
CA ALA A 58 0.42 14.89 2.52
C ALA A 58 -0.35 15.72 1.46
N ASP A 59 -0.56 15.16 0.25
CA ASP A 59 -1.36 15.76 -0.83
C ASP A 59 -2.40 14.78 -1.37
N PHE A 60 -3.57 14.76 -0.76
CA PHE A 60 -4.69 13.94 -1.21
C PHE A 60 -5.18 14.33 -2.63
N SER A 61 -5.12 15.61 -2.98
CA SER A 61 -5.48 16.08 -4.32
C SER A 61 -4.60 15.48 -5.40
N ARG A 62 -3.31 15.26 -5.10
CA ARG A 62 -2.38 14.57 -6.01
C ARG A 62 -2.77 13.11 -6.21
N GLN A 63 -3.16 12.40 -5.15
CA GLN A 63 -3.63 11.02 -5.27
C GLN A 63 -4.88 10.90 -6.13
N VAL A 64 -5.83 11.82 -5.98
CA VAL A 64 -7.04 11.85 -6.82
C VAL A 64 -6.67 12.14 -8.27
N ARG A 65 -5.74 13.08 -8.55
CA ARG A 65 -5.27 13.34 -9.92
C ARG A 65 -4.59 12.13 -10.55
N LYS A 66 -3.76 11.40 -9.80
CA LYS A 66 -3.18 10.12 -10.26
C LYS A 66 -4.26 9.09 -10.58
N ALA A 67 -5.27 8.95 -9.72
CA ALA A 67 -6.40 8.05 -9.95
C ALA A 67 -7.18 8.41 -11.23
N LEU A 68 -7.39 9.70 -11.47
CA LEU A 68 -8.06 10.21 -12.68
C LEU A 68 -7.22 9.97 -13.94
N SER A 69 -5.90 10.18 -13.87
CA SER A 69 -4.99 9.88 -14.98
C SER A 69 -5.02 8.40 -15.34
N TYR A 70 -4.97 7.53 -14.34
CA TYR A 70 -5.12 6.09 -14.54
C TYR A 70 -6.45 5.73 -15.21
N LEU A 71 -7.57 6.28 -14.71
CA LEU A 71 -8.88 6.02 -15.32
C LEU A 71 -8.94 6.48 -16.78
N ARG A 72 -8.23 7.54 -17.15
CA ARG A 72 -8.09 8.00 -18.53
C ARG A 72 -7.33 6.98 -19.38
N GLU A 73 -6.21 6.46 -18.90
CA GLU A 73 -5.37 5.48 -19.61
C GLU A 73 -6.14 4.19 -19.92
N VAL A 74 -6.99 3.76 -18.99
CA VAL A 74 -7.84 2.57 -19.19
C VAL A 74 -9.18 2.88 -19.90
N GLY A 75 -9.36 4.10 -20.41
CA GLY A 75 -10.55 4.50 -21.17
C GLY A 75 -11.82 4.66 -20.34
N LEU A 76 -11.69 4.82 -19.03
CA LEU A 76 -12.82 5.01 -18.09
C LEU A 76 -13.03 6.49 -17.71
N ALA A 77 -12.12 7.38 -18.11
CA ALA A 77 -12.26 8.82 -17.95
C ALA A 77 -11.63 9.56 -19.15
N GLU A 78 -12.05 10.78 -19.35
CA GLU A 78 -11.49 11.72 -20.32
C GLU A 78 -11.18 13.04 -19.63
N ASN A 79 -10.14 13.74 -20.11
CA ASN A 79 -9.81 15.10 -19.67
C ASN A 79 -9.99 16.07 -20.83
N PRO A 80 -11.22 16.55 -21.11
CA PRO A 80 -11.54 17.40 -22.26
C PRO A 80 -10.93 18.81 -22.14
N ALA A 81 -10.66 19.27 -20.93
CA ALA A 81 -9.99 20.56 -20.68
C ALA A 81 -9.20 20.47 -19.37
N THR A 82 -8.17 21.28 -19.21
CA THR A 82 -7.35 21.33 -17.99
C THR A 82 -8.23 21.48 -16.74
N GLY A 83 -8.11 20.53 -15.83
CA GLY A 83 -8.88 20.52 -14.58
C GLY A 83 -10.30 19.97 -14.69
N PHE A 84 -10.79 19.62 -15.90
CA PHE A 84 -12.13 19.04 -16.14
C PHE A 84 -12.02 17.56 -16.49
N TRP A 85 -12.87 16.75 -15.90
CA TRP A 85 -12.90 15.30 -16.12
C TRP A 85 -14.31 14.83 -16.45
N ARG A 86 -14.41 13.92 -17.41
CA ARG A 86 -15.64 13.18 -17.75
C ARG A 86 -15.40 11.72 -17.43
N ILE A 87 -16.24 11.14 -16.56
CA ILE A 87 -16.16 9.73 -16.20
C ILE A 87 -17.14 8.96 -17.10
N ALA A 88 -16.65 7.91 -17.75
CA ALA A 88 -17.45 7.14 -18.70
C ALA A 88 -18.63 6.44 -18.00
N PRO A 89 -19.84 6.42 -18.59
CA PRO A 89 -20.97 5.67 -18.01
C PRO A 89 -20.71 4.17 -17.91
N SER A 90 -19.89 3.62 -18.82
CA SER A 90 -19.49 2.22 -18.83
C SER A 90 -18.56 1.85 -17.66
N ALA A 91 -17.96 2.83 -16.98
CA ALA A 91 -17.09 2.61 -15.85
C ALA A 91 -17.83 1.88 -14.71
N ALA A 92 -19.09 2.22 -14.46
CA ALA A 92 -19.91 1.57 -13.43
C ALA A 92 -20.06 0.04 -13.61
N LYS A 93 -20.02 -0.45 -14.85
CA LYS A 93 -20.15 -1.89 -15.15
C LYS A 93 -18.85 -2.69 -14.98
N ARG A 94 -17.70 -2.02 -14.88
CA ARG A 94 -16.37 -2.65 -14.78
C ARG A 94 -15.85 -2.72 -13.36
N ILE A 95 -16.58 -2.26 -12.36
CA ILE A 95 -16.18 -2.31 -10.95
C ILE A 95 -16.12 -3.76 -10.44
N ASP A 96 -16.93 -4.66 -11.00
CA ASP A 96 -17.07 -6.06 -10.56
C ASP A 96 -16.10 -7.03 -11.27
N GLU A 97 -15.39 -6.61 -12.31
CA GLU A 97 -14.36 -7.43 -12.92
C GLU A 97 -13.04 -7.28 -12.14
N PRO A 98 -12.37 -8.40 -11.77
CA PRO A 98 -11.04 -8.31 -11.19
C PRO A 98 -10.11 -7.71 -12.25
N VAL A 99 -9.61 -6.52 -11.97
CA VAL A 99 -8.64 -5.80 -12.81
C VAL A 99 -7.29 -6.55 -12.75
N THR A 100 -7.25 -7.71 -13.38
CA THR A 100 -6.11 -8.61 -13.42
C THR A 100 -5.42 -8.51 -14.78
N GLN A 101 -5.00 -7.39 -15.24
CA GLN A 101 -4.01 -7.20 -16.31
C GLN A 101 -4.12 -5.77 -16.83
N LEU A 102 -3.30 -4.88 -16.30
CA LEU A 102 -3.04 -3.60 -16.93
C LEU A 102 -1.54 -3.36 -16.99
N PRO A 103 -1.04 -2.73 -18.07
CA PRO A 103 0.38 -2.48 -18.25
C PRO A 103 0.97 -1.70 -17.10
N GLU A 104 2.17 -2.06 -16.73
CA GLU A 104 2.97 -1.41 -15.69
C GLU A 104 3.26 0.04 -16.11
N GLU A 105 2.85 0.98 -15.29
CA GLU A 105 3.04 2.42 -15.53
C GLU A 105 4.50 2.84 -15.41
N GLU A 106 4.93 3.66 -16.36
CA GLU A 106 6.21 4.36 -16.39
C GLU A 106 6.37 5.36 -15.22
N GLU A 107 7.62 5.55 -14.83
CA GLU A 107 8.10 6.36 -13.72
C GLU A 107 7.52 7.78 -13.68
N LEU A 108 6.94 8.15 -12.55
CA LEU A 108 6.90 9.53 -12.08
C LEU A 108 7.41 9.55 -10.64
N ASP A 109 8.48 10.31 -10.48
CA ASP A 109 9.20 10.68 -9.28
C ASP A 109 8.40 10.49 -7.98
N SER A 110 8.60 9.33 -7.33
CA SER A 110 7.93 8.98 -6.09
C SER A 110 8.83 9.28 -4.89
N SER A 111 8.90 10.57 -4.55
CA SER A 111 9.26 10.99 -3.20
C SER A 111 8.07 10.87 -2.23
N ASP A 112 7.09 9.98 -2.54
CA ASP A 112 5.95 9.73 -1.66
C ASP A 112 6.44 8.95 -0.44
N HIS A 113 6.25 9.53 0.75
CA HIS A 113 6.52 8.87 2.02
C HIS A 113 5.77 7.53 2.07
N VAL A 114 6.52 6.46 1.90
CA VAL A 114 6.05 5.11 2.22
C VAL A 114 5.91 5.06 3.73
N ASP A 115 4.70 4.80 4.21
CA ASP A 115 4.45 4.62 5.65
C ASP A 115 4.97 3.24 6.07
N ALA A 116 6.28 3.17 6.32
CA ALA A 116 6.95 2.01 6.87
C ALA A 116 7.46 2.35 8.27
N GLU A 117 7.44 1.38 9.19
CA GLU A 117 7.98 1.60 10.54
C GLU A 117 9.47 1.97 10.48
N ILE A 118 10.20 1.37 9.53
CA ILE A 118 11.63 1.63 9.34
C ILE A 118 11.96 1.69 7.86
N ILE A 119 12.64 2.75 7.45
CA ILE A 119 13.19 2.92 6.09
C ILE A 119 14.71 2.95 6.17
N ILE A 120 15.39 2.16 5.34
CA ILE A 120 16.85 2.02 5.33
C ILE A 120 17.36 2.14 3.91
N GLY A 121 18.58 2.67 3.78
CA GLY A 121 19.34 2.70 2.52
C GLY A 121 18.80 3.68 1.50
N SER A 122 19.28 3.56 0.25
CA SER A 122 18.92 4.41 -0.87
C SER A 122 18.95 3.59 -2.16
N GLY A 123 18.12 3.92 -3.13
CA GLY A 123 18.04 3.25 -4.43
C GLY A 123 16.66 3.35 -5.05
N ALA A 124 16.56 2.97 -6.33
CA ALA A 124 15.32 3.03 -7.10
C ALA A 124 14.37 1.86 -6.78
N SER A 125 14.93 0.72 -6.37
CA SER A 125 14.18 -0.49 -6.03
C SER A 125 14.14 -0.69 -4.51
N SER A 126 13.35 -1.67 -4.06
CA SER A 126 13.24 -1.95 -2.62
C SER A 126 13.07 -3.44 -2.31
N VAL A 127 13.50 -3.82 -1.11
CA VAL A 127 13.07 -5.03 -0.42
C VAL A 127 12.22 -4.59 0.76
N TYR A 128 11.12 -5.27 0.99
CA TYR A 128 10.18 -4.93 2.05
C TYR A 128 9.87 -6.14 2.93
N LEU A 129 9.63 -5.86 4.21
CA LEU A 129 8.98 -6.75 5.14
C LEU A 129 7.62 -6.18 5.49
N TYR A 130 6.55 -6.95 5.31
CA TYR A 130 5.24 -6.58 5.85
C TYR A 130 4.62 -7.71 6.68
N TYR A 131 3.67 -7.35 7.52
CA TYR A 131 2.91 -8.27 8.35
C TYR A 131 1.49 -7.76 8.59
N PHE A 132 0.61 -8.62 9.08
CA PHE A 132 -0.73 -8.22 9.51
C PHE A 132 -0.75 -7.93 11.01
N PRO A 133 -1.40 -6.81 11.44
CA PRO A 133 -1.47 -6.42 12.84
C PRO A 133 -1.90 -7.54 13.79
N ALA A 134 -2.90 -8.33 13.39
CA ALA A 134 -3.40 -9.44 14.19
C ALA A 134 -2.31 -10.46 14.57
N TYR A 135 -1.38 -10.76 13.66
CA TYR A 135 -0.29 -11.69 13.96
C TYR A 135 0.66 -11.16 15.03
N ARG A 136 1.03 -9.87 14.94
CA ARG A 136 1.90 -9.24 15.94
C ARG A 136 1.21 -9.14 17.30
N ILE A 137 -0.09 -8.79 17.33
CA ILE A 137 -0.88 -8.73 18.55
C ILE A 137 -0.95 -10.11 19.21
N LEU A 138 -1.25 -11.16 18.44
CA LEU A 138 -1.32 -12.54 18.94
C LEU A 138 0.04 -13.01 19.46
N ALA A 139 1.12 -12.75 18.74
CA ALA A 139 2.47 -13.08 19.18
C ALA A 139 2.82 -12.39 20.50
N THR A 140 2.54 -11.09 20.62
CA THR A 140 2.76 -10.30 21.82
C THR A 140 1.96 -10.86 23.01
N HIS A 141 0.68 -11.20 22.80
CA HIS A 141 -0.17 -11.80 23.82
C HIS A 141 0.41 -13.14 24.32
N ASN A 142 0.92 -13.95 23.41
CA ASN A 142 1.53 -15.25 23.69
C ASN A 142 3.00 -15.15 24.13
N ARG A 143 3.56 -13.95 24.28
CA ARG A 143 4.98 -13.69 24.62
C ARG A 143 5.96 -14.29 23.60
N HIS A 144 5.58 -14.37 22.34
CA HIS A 144 6.45 -14.73 21.24
C HIS A 144 7.17 -13.48 20.73
N ALA A 145 8.45 -13.62 20.44
CA ALA A 145 9.26 -12.53 19.87
C ALA A 145 9.15 -12.41 18.35
N THR A 146 8.49 -13.37 17.70
CA THR A 146 8.36 -13.47 16.25
C THR A 146 6.91 -13.73 15.84
N TRP A 147 6.55 -13.28 14.64
CA TRP A 147 5.23 -13.46 14.03
C TRP A 147 5.33 -13.65 12.52
N PRO A 148 4.27 -14.15 11.85
CA PRO A 148 4.28 -14.28 10.40
C PRO A 148 4.51 -12.94 9.71
N CYS A 149 5.60 -12.86 8.96
CA CYS A 149 5.98 -11.73 8.12
C CYS A 149 6.22 -12.21 6.69
N LYS A 150 5.83 -11.38 5.72
CA LYS A 150 6.19 -11.62 4.34
C LYS A 150 7.33 -10.69 3.92
N ILE A 151 8.32 -11.27 3.23
CA ILE A 151 9.47 -10.53 2.71
C ILE A 151 9.49 -10.70 1.20
N GLY A 152 9.51 -9.57 0.50
CA GLY A 152 9.54 -9.55 -0.95
C GLY A 152 10.28 -8.32 -1.47
N ARG A 153 10.35 -8.20 -2.79
CA ARG A 153 10.99 -7.07 -3.46
C ARG A 153 10.08 -6.37 -4.45
N SER A 154 10.40 -5.14 -4.75
CA SER A 154 9.78 -4.37 -5.83
C SER A 154 10.85 -3.54 -6.53
N ASP A 155 10.85 -3.61 -7.86
CA ASP A 155 11.69 -2.76 -8.70
C ASP A 155 11.08 -1.37 -8.89
N ARG A 156 9.84 -1.16 -8.40
CA ARG A 156 9.05 0.06 -8.47
C ARG A 156 8.41 0.36 -7.11
N ASP A 157 7.21 0.92 -7.10
CA ASP A 157 6.47 1.23 -5.88
C ASP A 157 6.08 -0.06 -5.10
N PRO A 158 6.67 -0.30 -3.90
CA PRO A 158 6.36 -1.47 -3.09
C PRO A 158 4.92 -1.46 -2.56
N LEU A 159 4.31 -0.29 -2.35
CA LEU A 159 2.95 -0.16 -1.82
C LEU A 159 1.93 -0.75 -2.78
N ASN A 160 2.00 -0.41 -4.06
CA ASN A 160 1.10 -0.95 -5.07
C ASN A 160 1.20 -2.47 -5.14
N ARG A 161 2.41 -3.03 -5.05
CA ARG A 161 2.61 -4.48 -5.07
C ARG A 161 2.06 -5.16 -3.82
N ILE A 162 2.34 -4.62 -2.63
CA ILE A 162 1.86 -5.17 -1.36
C ILE A 162 0.33 -5.13 -1.30
N TYR A 163 -0.27 -3.98 -1.60
CA TYR A 163 -1.72 -3.83 -1.52
C TYR A 163 -2.46 -4.60 -2.62
N SER A 164 -1.91 -4.74 -3.82
CA SER A 164 -2.53 -5.56 -4.87
C SER A 164 -2.56 -7.05 -4.50
N GLN A 165 -1.53 -7.54 -3.82
CA GLN A 165 -1.48 -8.92 -3.34
C GLN A 165 -2.37 -9.16 -2.11
N ALA A 166 -2.52 -8.15 -1.25
CA ALA A 166 -3.26 -8.24 0.01
C ALA A 166 -4.77 -7.94 -0.13
N SER A 167 -5.19 -7.21 -1.17
CA SER A 167 -6.49 -6.52 -1.21
C SER A 167 -7.72 -7.43 -1.37
N THR A 168 -7.59 -8.68 -1.76
CA THR A 168 -8.73 -9.54 -2.10
C THR A 168 -9.08 -10.60 -1.06
N ALA A 169 -8.19 -10.92 -0.13
CA ALA A 169 -8.36 -12.06 0.77
C ALA A 169 -8.22 -11.74 2.26
N ILE A 170 -7.87 -10.49 2.64
CA ILE A 170 -7.45 -10.20 4.01
C ILE A 170 -8.28 -9.07 4.61
N PRO A 171 -8.82 -9.28 5.84
CA PRO A 171 -9.74 -8.33 6.48
C PRO A 171 -9.07 -7.08 7.05
N GLU A 172 -7.73 -7.04 7.11
CA GLU A 172 -6.97 -5.90 7.64
C GLU A 172 -5.81 -5.49 6.71
N PRO A 173 -5.46 -4.20 6.66
CA PRO A 173 -4.32 -3.74 5.86
C PRO A 173 -3.00 -4.23 6.47
N PRO A 174 -2.03 -4.62 5.62
CA PRO A 174 -0.69 -4.94 6.09
C PRO A 174 0.03 -3.69 6.58
N ILE A 175 0.90 -3.87 7.57
CA ILE A 175 1.87 -2.86 8.02
C ILE A 175 3.21 -3.18 7.39
N ILE A 176 3.85 -2.19 6.77
CA ILE A 176 5.22 -2.32 6.29
C ILE A 176 6.15 -2.07 7.46
N GLY A 177 6.77 -3.14 7.97
CA GLY A 177 7.72 -3.05 9.08
C GLY A 177 9.07 -2.51 8.64
N ILE A 178 9.57 -2.95 7.47
CA ILE A 178 10.85 -2.51 6.90
C ILE A 178 10.69 -2.19 5.43
N LEU A 179 11.31 -1.10 5.00
CA LEU A 179 11.56 -0.78 3.61
C LEU A 179 13.06 -0.53 3.40
N LEU A 180 13.75 -1.48 2.78
CA LEU A 180 15.14 -1.36 2.38
C LEU A 180 15.22 -0.84 0.95
N ARG A 181 15.61 0.43 0.76
CA ARG A 181 15.89 1.02 -0.55
C ARG A 181 17.24 0.54 -1.06
N THR A 182 17.30 0.05 -2.30
CA THR A 182 18.52 -0.53 -2.85
C THR A 182 18.47 -0.59 -4.38
N ASN A 183 19.64 -0.64 -5.01
CA ASN A 183 19.78 -0.96 -6.44
C ASN A 183 20.04 -2.47 -6.69
N LEU A 184 20.07 -3.29 -5.63
CA LEU A 184 20.36 -4.72 -5.68
C LEU A 184 19.24 -5.54 -5.02
N PRO A 185 17.96 -5.33 -5.38
CA PRO A 185 16.82 -5.91 -4.64
C PRO A 185 16.84 -7.44 -4.63
N SER A 186 17.22 -8.08 -5.74
CA SER A 186 17.29 -9.54 -5.83
C SER A 186 18.34 -10.16 -4.92
N GLN A 187 19.50 -9.50 -4.78
CA GLN A 187 20.58 -9.99 -3.92
C GLN A 187 20.18 -9.86 -2.45
N TRP A 188 19.61 -8.74 -2.07
CA TRP A 188 19.16 -8.49 -0.71
C TRP A 188 18.02 -9.44 -0.30
N GLU A 189 16.98 -9.59 -1.14
CA GLU A 189 15.89 -10.53 -0.89
C GLU A 189 16.43 -11.95 -0.66
N LYS A 190 17.28 -12.45 -1.57
CA LYS A 190 17.88 -13.78 -1.45
C LYS A 190 18.74 -13.93 -0.19
N ALA A 191 19.52 -12.93 0.17
CA ALA A 191 20.36 -12.97 1.35
C ALA A 191 19.52 -13.08 2.64
N ILE A 192 18.47 -12.26 2.74
CA ILE A 192 17.55 -12.29 3.88
C ILE A 192 16.81 -13.63 3.94
N HIS A 193 16.22 -14.08 2.82
CA HIS A 193 15.50 -15.36 2.73
C HIS A 193 16.38 -16.54 3.14
N ASN A 194 17.59 -16.65 2.57
CA ASN A 194 18.53 -17.73 2.89
C ASN A 194 18.95 -17.71 4.37
N THR A 195 19.18 -16.53 4.93
CA THR A 195 19.55 -16.41 6.34
C THR A 195 18.40 -16.86 7.26
N LEU A 196 17.17 -16.42 6.96
CA LEU A 196 15.98 -16.82 7.71
C LEU A 196 15.68 -18.32 7.55
N ALA A 197 15.87 -18.87 6.35
CA ALA A 197 15.73 -20.30 6.10
C ALA A 197 16.72 -21.13 6.95
N LEU A 198 18.00 -20.74 6.97
CA LEU A 198 19.02 -21.38 7.81
C LEU A 198 18.72 -21.29 9.30
N ARG A 199 17.99 -20.26 9.73
CA ARG A 199 17.51 -20.10 11.11
C ARG A 199 16.20 -20.88 11.40
N GLY A 200 15.67 -21.64 10.43
CA GLY A 200 14.42 -22.39 10.58
C GLY A 200 13.19 -21.49 10.70
N ARG A 201 13.20 -20.32 10.04
CA ARG A 201 12.12 -19.32 10.12
C ARG A 201 11.05 -19.49 9.05
N ILE A 202 11.22 -20.36 8.07
CA ILE A 202 10.23 -20.60 7.00
C ILE A 202 8.91 -21.10 7.61
N ILE A 203 7.80 -20.58 7.10
CA ILE A 203 6.46 -21.08 7.38
C ILE A 203 6.06 -22.01 6.25
N GLU A 204 6.21 -23.32 6.45
CA GLU A 204 6.04 -24.34 5.41
C GLU A 204 4.61 -24.42 4.85
N ASP A 205 3.60 -24.15 5.69
CA ASP A 205 2.18 -24.19 5.32
C ASP A 205 1.66 -22.87 4.70
N ALA A 206 2.52 -21.85 4.56
CA ALA A 206 2.12 -20.58 3.99
C ALA A 206 2.01 -20.65 2.46
N PRO A 207 1.14 -19.85 1.82
CA PRO A 207 1.09 -19.76 0.37
C PRO A 207 2.36 -19.07 -0.18
N GLY A 208 3.24 -19.88 -0.82
CA GLY A 208 4.55 -19.43 -1.35
C GLY A 208 5.67 -19.41 -0.32
N ASP A 209 6.87 -19.11 -0.80
CA ASP A 209 8.17 -19.29 -0.08
C ASP A 209 8.66 -17.99 0.57
N GLU A 210 7.82 -16.93 0.59
CA GLU A 210 8.20 -15.59 1.05
C GLU A 210 7.73 -15.29 2.48
N TRP A 211 7.12 -16.29 3.18
CA TRP A 211 6.61 -16.14 4.53
C TRP A 211 7.53 -16.73 5.57
N PHE A 212 7.84 -15.93 6.59
CA PHE A 212 8.77 -16.29 7.66
C PHE A 212 8.19 -15.94 9.04
N ASN A 213 8.39 -16.80 10.02
CA ASN A 213 8.13 -16.49 11.42
C ASN A 213 9.32 -15.72 12.00
N THR A 214 9.32 -14.39 11.85
CA THR A 214 10.44 -13.51 12.19
C THR A 214 9.95 -12.22 12.86
N SER A 215 10.83 -11.26 13.07
CA SER A 215 10.53 -9.94 13.59
C SER A 215 11.26 -8.85 12.80
N ILE A 216 10.82 -7.59 12.97
CA ILE A 216 11.51 -6.42 12.42
C ILE A 216 12.95 -6.38 12.88
N ASP A 217 13.20 -6.57 14.20
CA ASP A 217 14.54 -6.52 14.79
C ASP A 217 15.45 -7.61 14.22
N GLU A 218 14.96 -8.85 14.07
CA GLU A 218 15.75 -9.95 13.49
C GLU A 218 16.17 -9.64 12.05
N VAL A 219 15.28 -9.09 11.23
CA VAL A 219 15.60 -8.75 9.85
C VAL A 219 16.51 -7.53 9.77
N LEU A 220 16.36 -6.54 10.65
CA LEU A 220 17.29 -5.43 10.77
C LEU A 220 18.71 -5.88 11.14
N ASP A 221 18.82 -6.82 12.07
CA ASP A 221 20.13 -7.38 12.45
C ASP A 221 20.80 -8.12 11.30
N ILE A 222 20.03 -8.84 10.48
CA ILE A 222 20.55 -9.47 9.25
C ILE A 222 21.04 -8.39 8.27
N ILE A 223 20.25 -7.34 8.03
CA ILE A 223 20.61 -6.26 7.12
C ILE A 223 21.90 -5.57 7.60
N ARG A 224 21.97 -5.21 8.88
CA ARG A 224 23.14 -4.56 9.48
C ARG A 224 24.38 -5.44 9.49
N TYR A 225 24.23 -6.74 9.64
CA TYR A 225 25.34 -7.69 9.55
C TYR A 225 25.91 -7.74 8.14
N ILE A 226 25.06 -7.69 7.11
CA ILE A 226 25.49 -7.73 5.70
C ILE A 226 26.12 -6.39 5.29
N ASP A 227 25.51 -5.28 5.67
CA ASP A 227 26.02 -3.94 5.38
C ASP A 227 25.89 -3.01 6.62
N PRO A 228 26.95 -2.96 7.45
CA PRO A 228 26.96 -2.09 8.64
C PRO A 228 26.89 -0.58 8.33
N ALA A 229 27.16 -0.18 7.08
CA ALA A 229 27.16 1.23 6.67
C ALA A 229 25.76 1.77 6.33
N LEU A 230 24.76 0.90 6.28
CA LEU A 230 23.37 1.34 6.02
C LEU A 230 22.86 2.24 7.15
N VAL A 231 22.52 3.46 6.78
CA VAL A 231 22.00 4.49 7.71
C VAL A 231 20.47 4.46 7.71
N LEU A 232 19.87 4.57 8.89
CA LEU A 232 18.42 4.73 9.04
C LEU A 232 17.98 6.08 8.43
N VAL A 233 17.14 6.02 7.42
CA VAL A 233 16.54 7.20 6.79
C VAL A 233 15.13 7.34 7.37
N GLY A 234 14.91 8.37 8.23
CA GLY A 234 13.55 8.70 8.68
C GLY A 234 13.20 8.50 10.15
N GLN A 235 14.19 8.49 11.05
CA GLN A 235 13.88 8.86 12.44
C GLN A 235 13.90 10.39 12.55
N SER A 236 12.75 11.01 12.30
CA SER A 236 12.54 12.42 12.66
C SER A 236 12.68 12.58 14.17
N ASN A 237 13.62 13.43 14.57
CA ASN A 237 13.84 13.93 15.91
C ASN A 237 12.54 14.47 16.55
N ASP A 238 11.89 13.67 17.37
CA ASP A 238 10.95 14.14 18.38
C ASP A 238 11.38 13.69 19.79
N LEU A 239 12.66 13.90 20.11
CA LEU A 239 13.18 13.87 21.48
C LEU A 239 14.07 15.08 21.71
N LYS A 240 13.48 16.30 21.65
CA LYS A 240 14.01 17.50 22.32
C LYS A 240 12.84 18.35 22.79
N GLY A 241 12.56 18.29 24.08
CA GLY A 241 11.68 19.24 24.74
C GLY A 241 11.10 18.72 26.04
N GLY A 242 11.79 18.92 27.14
CA GLY A 242 11.21 18.76 28.46
C GLY A 242 12.28 18.69 29.51
#